data_af3a8d3a34493f246f8888da17596e06
#
_entry.id   af3a8d3a34493f246f8888da17596e06
#
_cell.length_a   1.000
_cell.length_b   1.000
_cell.length_c   1.000
_cell.angle_alpha   90.00
_cell.angle_beta   90.00
_cell.angle_gamma   90.00
#
_symmetry.space_group_name_H-M   'P 1'
#
loop_
_entity.id
_entity.type
_entity.pdbx_description
1 polymer ?
#
loop_
_entity_poly.entity_id
_entity_poly.type
_entity_poly.pdbx_seq_one_letter_code
_entity_poly.pdbx_strand_id
1 'polypeptide(L)'
;DQPRSRGLGDVYKRQILEDGQLTDAMGRKADFRNTIVLITSNLGARFLAGQSAPLGFAAGSEAVFEKQAAQAVEEAKKWFRPELVGRLDELIVFRPLSDESMSAIAEKMLCRLEVRAARSGYQLRHTPQVGAVLAARARSAYGARELRRQVDRAVEQALACLLYTSPSP
;
A
#
# COMPACT_ATOMS: atom_id res chain seq x y z
N ASP A 1 -14.19 18.19 -5.59
CA ASP A 1 -14.13 17.18 -6.66
C ASP A 1 -14.97 17.65 -7.84
N GLN A 2 -14.32 18.25 -8.83
CA GLN A 2 -15.04 18.78 -9.99
C GLN A 2 -15.41 17.64 -10.95
N PRO A 3 -16.65 17.61 -11.48
CA PRO A 3 -17.12 16.55 -12.39
C PRO A 3 -16.30 16.43 -13.69
N ARG A 4 -15.49 17.42 -14.03
CA ARG A 4 -14.62 17.42 -15.23
C ARG A 4 -13.44 16.46 -15.14
N SER A 5 -12.90 16.18 -13.95
CA SER A 5 -11.76 15.27 -13.79
C SER A 5 -12.14 13.79 -13.99
N ARG A 6 -13.39 13.41 -13.70
CA ARG A 6 -13.89 12.04 -13.92
C ARG A 6 -14.00 11.70 -15.41
N GLY A 7 -14.46 12.64 -16.24
CA GLY A 7 -14.62 12.41 -17.68
C GLY A 7 -13.30 12.24 -18.43
N LEU A 8 -12.28 13.03 -18.10
CA LEU A 8 -10.96 12.94 -18.73
C LEU A 8 -10.24 11.63 -18.37
N GLY A 9 -10.30 11.21 -17.09
CA GLY A 9 -9.71 9.94 -16.67
C GLY A 9 -10.34 8.73 -17.36
N ASP A 10 -11.64 8.76 -17.63
CA ASP A 10 -12.34 7.68 -18.33
C ASP A 10 -11.98 7.63 -19.82
N VAL A 11 -11.74 8.77 -20.46
CA VAL A 11 -11.28 8.86 -21.85
C VAL A 11 -9.89 8.23 -21.98
N TYR A 12 -8.94 8.58 -21.11
CA TYR A 12 -7.59 7.99 -21.15
C TYR A 12 -7.58 6.49 -20.86
N LYS A 13 -8.38 6.02 -19.89
CA LYS A 13 -8.54 4.59 -19.63
C LYS A 13 -9.04 3.83 -20.86
N ARG A 14 -9.99 4.40 -21.60
CA ARG A 14 -10.53 3.82 -22.81
C ARG A 14 -9.45 3.75 -23.89
N GLN A 15 -8.75 4.83 -24.17
CA GLN A 15 -7.68 4.85 -25.17
C GLN A 15 -6.59 3.80 -24.89
N ILE A 16 -6.18 3.64 -23.64
CA ILE A 16 -5.15 2.66 -23.26
C ILE A 16 -5.69 1.23 -23.41
N LEU A 17 -6.88 0.95 -22.89
CA LEU A 17 -7.43 -0.41 -22.83
C LEU A 17 -8.12 -0.86 -24.12
N GLU A 18 -8.60 0.07 -24.93
CA GLU A 18 -9.29 -0.25 -26.20
C GLU A 18 -8.36 -0.12 -27.39
N ASP A 19 -7.75 1.04 -27.52
CA ASP A 19 -6.92 1.37 -28.67
C ASP A 19 -5.47 0.92 -28.49
N GLY A 20 -5.07 0.56 -27.26
CA GLY A 20 -3.68 0.27 -26.90
C GLY A 20 -2.75 1.46 -27.14
N GLN A 21 -3.27 2.66 -27.20
CA GLN A 21 -2.53 3.89 -27.48
C GLN A 21 -3.08 5.03 -26.63
N LEU A 22 -2.20 5.94 -26.26
CA LEU A 22 -2.57 7.18 -25.58
C LEU A 22 -2.01 8.36 -26.36
N THR A 23 -2.87 9.33 -26.66
CA THR A 23 -2.45 10.57 -27.31
C THR A 23 -2.40 11.70 -26.28
N ASP A 24 -1.25 12.34 -26.11
CA ASP A 24 -1.10 13.49 -25.21
C ASP A 24 -1.70 14.78 -25.79
N ALA A 25 -1.76 15.84 -24.98
CA ALA A 25 -2.29 17.12 -25.41
C ALA A 25 -1.48 17.79 -26.56
N MET A 26 -0.25 17.31 -26.83
CA MET A 26 0.59 17.78 -27.93
C MET A 26 0.46 16.90 -29.19
N GLY A 27 -0.44 15.93 -29.19
CA GLY A 27 -0.66 15.03 -30.32
C GLY A 27 0.35 13.88 -30.42
N ARG A 28 1.23 13.67 -29.42
CA ARG A 28 2.18 12.56 -29.41
C ARG A 28 1.48 11.30 -28.97
N LYS A 29 1.74 10.20 -29.68
CA LYS A 29 1.13 8.90 -29.39
C LYS A 29 2.11 8.01 -28.63
N ALA A 30 1.66 7.44 -27.51
CA ALA A 30 2.35 6.39 -26.78
C ALA A 30 1.65 5.05 -27.03
N ASP A 31 2.42 4.00 -27.34
CA ASP A 31 1.93 2.65 -27.62
C ASP A 31 1.91 1.80 -26.34
N PHE A 32 0.76 1.25 -25.98
CA PHE A 32 0.54 0.41 -24.80
C PHE A 32 0.25 -1.06 -25.14
N ARG A 33 0.29 -1.46 -26.41
CA ARG A 33 -0.05 -2.83 -26.84
C ARG A 33 0.84 -3.91 -26.26
N ASN A 34 2.08 -3.58 -25.94
CA ASN A 34 3.06 -4.50 -25.32
C ASN A 34 3.32 -4.15 -23.85
N THR A 35 2.32 -3.67 -23.11
CA THR A 35 2.44 -3.27 -21.72
C THR A 35 1.50 -4.05 -20.83
N ILE A 36 1.89 -4.24 -19.56
CA ILE A 36 1.00 -4.72 -18.51
C ILE A 36 0.44 -3.49 -17.80
N VAL A 37 -0.89 -3.33 -17.85
CA VAL A 37 -1.58 -2.19 -17.22
C VAL A 37 -2.14 -2.64 -15.88
N LEU A 38 -1.66 -2.02 -14.80
CA LEU A 38 -2.13 -2.28 -13.44
C LEU A 38 -2.95 -1.09 -12.96
N ILE A 39 -4.21 -1.34 -12.60
CA ILE A 39 -5.11 -0.34 -12.03
C ILE A 39 -5.28 -0.64 -10.54
N THR A 40 -4.89 0.29 -9.67
CA THR A 40 -5.04 0.14 -8.23
C THR A 40 -6.21 0.98 -7.73
N SER A 41 -6.99 0.41 -6.80
CA SER A 41 -8.12 1.07 -6.17
C SER A 41 -8.23 0.66 -4.69
N ASN A 42 -8.84 1.49 -3.88
CA ASN A 42 -9.21 1.17 -2.51
C ASN A 42 -10.70 0.83 -2.36
N LEU A 43 -11.39 0.61 -3.47
CA LEU A 43 -12.79 0.17 -3.46
C LEU A 43 -12.91 -1.17 -2.73
N GLY A 44 -13.93 -1.29 -1.92
CA GLY A 44 -14.15 -2.50 -1.13
C GLY A 44 -13.24 -2.67 0.10
N ALA A 45 -12.29 -1.78 0.36
CA ALA A 45 -11.39 -1.86 1.52
C ALA A 45 -12.14 -1.96 2.86
N ARG A 46 -13.35 -1.37 2.95
CA ARG A 46 -14.22 -1.45 4.14
C ARG A 46 -14.62 -2.89 4.50
N PHE A 47 -14.76 -3.77 3.52
CA PHE A 47 -15.10 -5.18 3.75
C PHE A 47 -13.92 -5.96 4.32
N LEU A 48 -12.71 -5.54 4.01
CA LEU A 48 -11.46 -6.15 4.48
C LEU A 48 -11.03 -5.58 5.85
N ALA A 49 -11.38 -4.32 6.15
CA ALA A 49 -11.00 -3.64 7.39
C ALA A 49 -11.96 -3.92 8.56
N GLY A 50 -13.15 -4.41 8.31
CA GLY A 50 -14.26 -4.38 9.26
C GLY A 50 -14.38 -5.55 10.23
N GLN A 51 -13.42 -6.50 10.27
CA GLN A 51 -13.50 -7.58 11.24
C GLN A 51 -12.12 -7.89 11.84
N SER A 52 -11.91 -7.37 13.04
CA SER A 52 -11.10 -8.08 14.03
C SER A 52 -11.67 -9.50 14.10
N ALA A 53 -10.86 -10.50 13.77
CA ALA A 53 -11.28 -11.90 13.87
C ALA A 53 -11.88 -12.15 15.26
N PRO A 54 -13.06 -12.81 15.40
CA PRO A 54 -13.55 -13.21 16.70
C PRO A 54 -12.47 -14.08 17.34
N LEU A 55 -12.09 -13.71 18.56
CA LEU A 55 -11.18 -14.50 19.39
C LEU A 55 -11.69 -15.94 19.45
N GLY A 56 -10.97 -16.87 18.84
CA GLY A 56 -11.16 -18.28 19.18
C GLY A 56 -11.16 -19.35 18.11
N PHE A 57 -11.14 -19.05 16.79
CA PHE A 57 -11.16 -20.13 15.79
C PHE A 57 -10.18 -19.87 14.63
N ALA A 58 -9.04 -20.56 14.69
CA ALA A 58 -8.01 -20.53 13.64
C ALA A 58 -8.42 -21.20 12.31
N ALA A 59 -9.54 -21.89 12.27
CA ALA A 59 -10.00 -22.66 11.10
C ALA A 59 -10.85 -21.85 10.09
N GLY A 60 -11.10 -20.55 10.33
CA GLY A 60 -12.02 -19.74 9.52
C GLY A 60 -11.37 -18.64 8.69
N SER A 61 -10.06 -18.46 8.75
CA SER A 61 -9.43 -17.27 8.14
C SER A 61 -9.50 -17.24 6.62
N GLU A 62 -9.34 -18.36 5.95
CA GLU A 62 -9.35 -18.44 4.48
C GLU A 62 -10.77 -18.25 3.91
N ALA A 63 -11.73 -19.01 4.39
CA ALA A 63 -13.12 -18.89 3.94
C ALA A 63 -13.73 -17.51 4.24
N VAL A 64 -13.35 -16.91 5.36
CA VAL A 64 -13.77 -15.54 5.70
C VAL A 64 -13.14 -14.52 4.73
N PHE A 65 -11.85 -14.66 4.43
CA PHE A 65 -11.20 -13.79 3.45
C PHE A 65 -11.80 -13.94 2.05
N GLU A 66 -12.05 -15.16 1.57
CA GLU A 66 -12.68 -15.41 0.28
C GLU A 66 -14.04 -14.73 0.17
N LYS A 67 -14.87 -14.82 1.21
CA LYS A 67 -16.17 -14.14 1.25
C LYS A 67 -16.03 -12.62 1.22
N GLN A 68 -15.08 -12.07 1.98
CA GLN A 68 -14.81 -10.64 2.01
C GLN A 68 -14.23 -10.16 0.67
N ALA A 69 -13.35 -10.94 0.06
CA ALA A 69 -12.79 -10.66 -1.25
C ALA A 69 -13.87 -10.64 -2.32
N ALA A 70 -14.77 -11.62 -2.32
CA ALA A 70 -15.91 -11.64 -3.24
C ALA A 70 -16.80 -10.40 -3.09
N GLN A 71 -17.09 -9.98 -1.85
CA GLN A 71 -17.85 -8.75 -1.59
C GLN A 71 -17.11 -7.50 -2.07
N ALA A 72 -15.80 -7.43 -1.88
CA ALA A 72 -14.98 -6.31 -2.35
C ALA A 72 -14.96 -6.24 -3.88
N VAL A 73 -14.87 -7.37 -4.58
CA VAL A 73 -14.95 -7.47 -6.05
C VAL A 73 -16.32 -7.01 -6.55
N GLU A 74 -17.40 -7.49 -5.95
CA GLU A 74 -18.76 -7.07 -6.36
C GLU A 74 -18.99 -5.57 -6.13
N GLU A 75 -18.47 -5.02 -5.06
CA GLU A 75 -18.52 -3.57 -4.83
C GLU A 75 -17.71 -2.80 -5.87
N ALA A 76 -16.51 -3.28 -6.20
CA ALA A 76 -15.67 -2.68 -7.23
C ALA A 76 -16.35 -2.70 -8.60
N LYS A 77 -16.98 -3.81 -8.97
CA LYS A 77 -17.75 -3.95 -10.23
C LYS A 77 -18.90 -2.95 -10.31
N LYS A 78 -19.57 -2.60 -9.20
CA LYS A 78 -20.64 -1.59 -9.17
C LYS A 78 -20.12 -0.16 -9.43
N TRP A 79 -18.87 0.10 -9.03
CA TRP A 79 -18.25 1.41 -9.19
C TRP A 79 -17.64 1.63 -10.57
N PHE A 80 -17.10 0.57 -11.16
CA PHE A 80 -16.54 0.64 -12.50
C PHE A 80 -17.63 0.46 -13.53
N ARG A 81 -17.50 1.12 -14.66
CA ARG A 81 -18.41 0.89 -15.79
C ARG A 81 -18.25 -0.56 -16.30
N PRO A 82 -19.35 -1.23 -16.69
CA PRO A 82 -19.29 -2.58 -17.20
C PRO A 82 -18.29 -2.78 -18.35
N GLU A 83 -18.15 -1.79 -19.21
CA GLU A 83 -17.20 -1.77 -20.33
C GLU A 83 -15.74 -1.89 -19.85
N LEU A 84 -15.39 -1.20 -18.75
CA LEU A 84 -14.06 -1.28 -18.16
C LEU A 84 -13.83 -2.65 -17.52
N VAL A 85 -14.82 -3.13 -16.76
CA VAL A 85 -14.73 -4.44 -16.09
C VAL A 85 -14.54 -5.57 -17.08
N GLY A 86 -15.25 -5.52 -18.24
CA GLY A 86 -15.13 -6.52 -19.29
C GLY A 86 -13.78 -6.54 -20.02
N ARG A 87 -12.91 -5.55 -19.79
CA ARG A 87 -11.56 -5.46 -20.37
C ARG A 87 -10.45 -5.78 -19.40
N LEU A 88 -10.78 -5.98 -18.12
CA LEU A 88 -9.83 -6.44 -17.13
C LEU A 88 -9.68 -7.95 -17.21
N ASP A 89 -8.47 -8.42 -17.41
CA ASP A 89 -8.18 -9.85 -17.41
C ASP A 89 -8.39 -10.46 -16.03
N GLU A 90 -8.02 -9.71 -14.96
CA GLU A 90 -8.10 -10.20 -13.59
C GLU A 90 -8.38 -9.07 -12.59
N LEU A 91 -9.15 -9.40 -11.55
CA LEU A 91 -9.41 -8.55 -10.38
C LEU A 91 -8.79 -9.21 -9.15
N ILE A 92 -7.68 -8.65 -8.69
CA ILE A 92 -6.92 -9.20 -7.57
C ILE A 92 -7.25 -8.42 -6.30
N VAL A 93 -7.68 -9.14 -5.25
CA VAL A 93 -7.90 -8.58 -3.92
C VAL A 93 -6.69 -8.89 -3.04
N PHE A 94 -6.03 -7.85 -2.56
CA PHE A 94 -4.89 -8.01 -1.66
C PHE A 94 -5.37 -8.31 -0.25
N ARG A 95 -4.73 -9.30 0.38
CA ARG A 95 -4.97 -9.63 1.79
C ARG A 95 -4.46 -8.53 2.73
N PRO A 96 -5.11 -8.33 3.87
CA PRO A 96 -4.52 -7.56 4.95
C PRO A 96 -3.16 -8.14 5.35
N LEU A 97 -2.24 -7.27 5.73
CA LEU A 97 -0.90 -7.69 6.14
C LEU A 97 -0.97 -8.46 7.45
N SER A 98 -0.33 -9.65 7.49
CA SER A 98 -0.16 -10.41 8.73
C SER A 98 0.87 -9.72 9.64
N ASP A 99 0.87 -10.11 10.93
CA ASP A 99 1.84 -9.61 11.91
C ASP A 99 3.29 -9.94 11.51
N GLU A 100 3.51 -11.11 10.93
CA GLU A 100 4.82 -11.52 10.40
C GLU A 100 5.23 -10.65 9.22
N SER A 101 4.30 -10.38 8.29
CA SER A 101 4.55 -9.49 7.17
C SER A 101 4.84 -8.07 7.63
N MET A 102 4.11 -7.57 8.64
CA MET A 102 4.34 -6.25 9.22
C MET A 102 5.72 -6.16 9.88
N SER A 103 6.13 -7.20 10.61
CA SER A 103 7.47 -7.29 11.22
C SER A 103 8.57 -7.32 10.16
N ALA A 104 8.40 -8.10 9.11
CA ALA A 104 9.36 -8.17 8.00
C ALA A 104 9.47 -6.83 7.24
N ILE A 105 8.36 -6.10 7.10
CA ILE A 105 8.35 -4.76 6.49
C ILE A 105 9.08 -3.76 7.41
N ALA A 106 8.84 -3.81 8.73
CA ALA A 106 9.54 -2.97 9.70
C ALA A 106 11.05 -3.16 9.62
N GLU A 107 11.51 -4.42 9.59
CA GLU A 107 12.91 -4.77 9.48
C GLU A 107 13.54 -4.21 8.20
N LYS A 108 12.88 -4.37 7.05
CA LYS A 108 13.35 -3.77 5.78
C LYS A 108 13.43 -2.25 5.84
N MET A 109 12.50 -1.59 6.54
CA MET A 109 12.54 -0.14 6.71
C MET A 109 13.71 0.28 7.59
N LEU A 110 13.94 -0.40 8.70
CA LEU A 110 15.07 -0.15 9.61
C LEU A 110 16.41 -0.35 8.91
N CYS A 111 16.61 -1.45 8.19
CA CYS A 111 17.82 -1.69 7.41
C CYS A 111 18.09 -0.57 6.37
N ARG A 112 17.04 -0.07 5.69
CA ARG A 112 17.19 1.07 4.77
C ARG A 112 17.60 2.35 5.48
N LEU A 113 17.12 2.57 6.70
CA LEU A 113 17.52 3.71 7.52
C LEU A 113 18.96 3.60 7.99
N GLU A 114 19.44 2.40 8.37
CA GLU A 114 20.85 2.16 8.69
C GLU A 114 21.77 2.52 7.52
N VAL A 115 21.44 2.04 6.32
CA VAL A 115 22.20 2.37 5.11
C VAL A 115 22.20 3.88 4.83
N ARG A 116 21.07 4.55 5.03
CA ARG A 116 20.95 5.99 4.83
C ARG A 116 21.75 6.77 5.87
N ALA A 117 21.68 6.38 7.15
CA ALA A 117 22.45 6.98 8.22
C ALA A 117 23.97 6.84 8.00
N ALA A 118 24.41 5.66 7.57
CA ALA A 118 25.83 5.41 7.27
C ALA A 118 26.35 6.31 6.15
N ARG A 119 25.56 6.59 5.12
CA ARG A 119 25.93 7.56 4.06
C ARG A 119 26.09 8.99 4.56
N SER A 120 25.43 9.33 5.67
CA SER A 120 25.52 10.63 6.35
C SER A 120 26.56 10.65 7.47
N GLY A 121 27.39 9.61 7.61
CA GLY A 121 28.43 9.52 8.64
C GLY A 121 27.96 9.03 10.01
N TYR A 122 26.72 8.60 10.15
CA TYR A 122 26.18 8.09 11.41
C TYR A 122 26.07 6.57 11.41
N GLN A 123 26.37 5.93 12.54
CA GLN A 123 26.12 4.51 12.74
C GLN A 123 24.80 4.31 13.46
N LEU A 124 23.78 3.90 12.74
CA LEU A 124 22.51 3.44 13.30
C LEU A 124 22.52 1.91 13.35
N ARG A 125 22.18 1.34 14.50
CA ARG A 125 21.99 -0.11 14.69
C ARG A 125 20.68 -0.35 15.43
N HIS A 126 19.98 -1.39 15.08
CA HIS A 126 18.79 -1.83 15.79
C HIS A 126 18.90 -3.31 16.16
N THR A 127 18.13 -3.73 17.16
CA THR A 127 18.00 -5.13 17.52
C THR A 127 16.76 -5.73 16.81
N PRO A 128 16.72 -7.04 16.55
CA PRO A 128 15.58 -7.70 15.87
C PRO A 128 14.23 -7.45 16.55
N GLN A 129 14.21 -7.21 17.86
CA GLN A 129 13.00 -6.94 18.61
C GLN A 129 12.36 -5.58 18.25
N VAL A 130 13.13 -4.62 17.77
CA VAL A 130 12.64 -3.26 17.43
C VAL A 130 11.60 -3.35 16.31
N GLY A 131 11.87 -4.15 15.27
CA GLY A 131 10.93 -4.35 14.17
C GLY A 131 9.58 -4.90 14.64
N ALA A 132 9.61 -5.92 15.50
CA ALA A 132 8.40 -6.52 16.07
C ALA A 132 7.60 -5.55 16.94
N VAL A 133 8.29 -4.75 17.78
CA VAL A 133 7.64 -3.74 18.64
C VAL A 133 6.99 -2.64 17.81
N LEU A 134 7.67 -2.14 16.78
CA LEU A 134 7.12 -1.12 15.88
C LEU A 134 5.93 -1.66 15.09
N ALA A 135 6.00 -2.89 14.60
CA ALA A 135 4.89 -3.56 13.93
C ALA A 135 3.67 -3.71 14.85
N ALA A 136 3.88 -4.13 16.10
CA ALA A 136 2.82 -4.25 17.08
C ALA A 136 2.14 -2.90 17.41
N ARG A 137 2.90 -1.81 17.47
CA ARG A 137 2.37 -0.45 17.67
C ARG A 137 1.61 0.08 16.46
N ALA A 138 1.97 -0.38 15.27
CA ALA A 138 1.35 0.06 14.01
C ALA A 138 0.09 -0.74 13.63
N ARG A 139 -0.45 -1.58 14.53
CA ARG A 139 -1.71 -2.32 14.34
C ARG A 139 -2.90 -1.36 14.27
N SER A 140 -3.06 -0.74 13.13
CA SER A 140 -4.20 0.14 12.85
C SER A 140 -4.77 -0.17 11.48
N ALA A 141 -5.95 0.37 11.19
CA ALA A 141 -6.60 0.30 9.88
C ALA A 141 -5.73 0.85 8.72
N TYR A 142 -4.63 1.52 9.03
CA TYR A 142 -3.73 2.13 8.03
C TYR A 142 -2.52 1.25 7.67
N GLY A 143 -2.34 0.08 8.29
CA GLY A 143 -1.34 -0.94 7.93
C GLY A 143 0.08 -0.38 7.80
N ALA A 144 0.77 -0.70 6.69
CA ALA A 144 2.16 -0.32 6.47
C ALA A 144 2.43 1.20 6.43
N ARG A 145 1.43 2.05 6.22
CA ARG A 145 1.60 3.52 6.28
C ARG A 145 1.82 3.98 7.71
N GLU A 146 1.07 3.43 8.66
CA GLU A 146 1.28 3.75 10.06
C GLU A 146 2.60 3.18 10.57
N LEU A 147 2.96 1.97 10.14
CA LEU A 147 4.26 1.39 10.43
C LEU A 147 5.40 2.32 9.99
N ARG A 148 5.33 2.87 8.78
CA ARG A 148 6.33 3.83 8.30
C ARG A 148 6.45 5.05 9.21
N ARG A 149 5.32 5.62 9.63
CA ARG A 149 5.31 6.75 10.56
C ARG A 149 5.93 6.41 11.91
N GLN A 150 5.68 5.20 12.43
CA GLN A 150 6.26 4.74 13.69
C GLN A 150 7.78 4.55 13.55
N VAL A 151 8.25 3.99 12.44
CA VAL A 151 9.68 3.83 12.16
C VAL A 151 10.36 5.20 12.04
N ASP A 152 9.81 6.10 11.24
CA ASP A 152 10.37 7.44 11.04
C ASP A 152 10.44 8.21 12.39
N ARG A 153 9.37 8.20 13.18
CA ARG A 153 9.34 8.82 14.52
C ARG A 153 10.38 8.24 15.48
N ALA A 154 10.50 6.90 15.52
CA ALA A 154 11.46 6.25 16.42
C ALA A 154 12.89 6.67 16.10
N VAL A 155 13.23 6.79 14.81
CA VAL A 155 14.57 7.22 14.37
C VAL A 155 14.78 8.70 14.56
N GLU A 156 13.81 9.55 14.22
CA GLU A 156 13.88 11.00 14.43
C GLU A 156 14.05 11.34 15.91
N GLN A 157 13.30 10.68 16.82
CA GLN A 157 13.44 10.86 18.25
C GLN A 157 14.82 10.44 18.75
N ALA A 158 15.34 9.29 18.30
CA ALA A 158 16.67 8.83 18.69
C ALA A 158 17.77 9.79 18.22
N LEU A 159 17.69 10.26 16.96
CA LEU A 159 18.64 11.22 16.40
C LEU A 159 18.54 12.59 17.10
N ALA A 160 17.34 13.09 17.36
CA ALA A 160 17.15 14.34 18.07
C ALA A 160 17.77 14.28 19.48
N CYS A 161 17.54 13.22 20.24
CA CYS A 161 18.17 13.03 21.54
C CYS A 161 19.69 13.07 21.45
N LEU A 162 20.29 12.37 20.46
CA LEU A 162 21.74 12.34 20.30
C LEU A 162 22.32 13.72 19.91
N LEU A 163 21.66 14.45 19.03
CA LEU A 163 22.12 15.76 18.57
C LEU A 163 22.01 16.85 19.66
N TYR A 164 20.98 16.76 20.53
CA TYR A 164 20.79 17.74 21.61
C TYR A 164 21.49 17.38 22.92
N THR A 165 21.85 16.11 23.12
CA THR A 165 22.52 15.66 24.35
C THR A 165 24.01 15.42 24.19
N SER A 166 24.54 15.38 22.96
CA SER A 166 25.98 15.36 22.75
C SER A 166 26.58 16.73 23.14
N PRO A 167 27.51 16.78 24.11
CA PRO A 167 28.24 18.00 24.34
C PRO A 167 28.97 18.38 23.05
N SER A 168 28.79 19.64 22.63
CA SER A 168 29.58 20.23 21.54
C SER A 168 31.06 20.08 21.82
N PRO A 169 31.92 19.70 20.87
CA PRO A 169 33.36 19.58 21.07
C PRO A 169 34.00 20.92 21.47
#